data_8804d4f51acb07e6e77ca1ea44872b69
#
_entry.id   8804d4f51acb07e6e77ca1ea44872b69
#
_cell.length_a   1.000
_cell.length_b   1.000
_cell.length_c   1.000
_cell.angle_alpha   90.00
_cell.angle_beta   90.00
_cell.angle_gamma   90.00
#
_symmetry.space_group_name_H-M   'P 1'
#
loop_
_entity.id
_entity.type
_entity.pdbx_description
1 polymer ?
#
loop_
_entity_poly.entity_id
_entity_poly.type
_entity_poly.pdbx_seq_one_letter_code
_entity_poly.pdbx_strand_id
1 'polypeptide(L)'
;FVTNTLYPNAGYSPDGIDGDILIENKSLNGVRHEDLVAGKIPLEYLCQVYFGMVITGTKHARLLAFNPEYPDQLVIIEIKYNSKIGGNIRRKLKEDQQKRSLPR
;
A
#
# COMPACT_ATOMS: atom_id res chain seq x y z
N PHE A 1 13.66 -4.88 1.00
CA PHE A 1 13.46 -3.42 1.10
C PHE A 1 13.68 -2.80 -0.27
N VAL A 2 12.71 -2.04 -0.73
CA VAL A 2 12.71 -1.45 -2.07
C VAL A 2 12.82 0.07 -1.97
N THR A 3 13.70 0.66 -2.77
CA THR A 3 13.79 2.11 -2.92
C THR A 3 13.49 2.49 -4.37
N ASN A 4 13.15 3.75 -4.58
CA ASN A 4 12.86 4.28 -5.90
C ASN A 4 13.83 5.43 -6.19
N THR A 5 14.45 5.44 -7.38
CA THR A 5 15.41 6.48 -7.74
C THR A 5 14.80 7.88 -7.81
N LEU A 6 13.50 7.98 -8.08
CA LEU A 6 12.78 9.25 -8.07
C LEU A 6 12.50 9.77 -6.65
N TYR A 7 12.51 8.88 -5.67
CA TYR A 7 12.19 9.20 -4.28
C TYR A 7 13.22 8.54 -3.34
N PRO A 8 14.47 9.00 -3.34
CA PRO A 8 15.57 8.29 -2.66
C PRO A 8 15.42 8.26 -1.13
N ASN A 9 14.59 9.13 -0.55
CA ASN A 9 14.35 9.16 0.89
C ASN A 9 13.17 8.29 1.31
N ALA A 10 12.50 7.63 0.35
CA ALA A 10 11.37 6.75 0.61
C ALA A 10 11.77 5.31 0.34
N GLY A 11 11.36 4.44 1.22
CA GLY A 11 11.60 3.01 1.09
C GLY A 11 10.35 2.23 1.46
N TYR A 12 10.27 1.00 0.97
CA TYR A 12 9.14 0.13 1.21
C TYR A 12 9.59 -1.32 1.23
N SER A 13 9.09 -2.07 2.21
CA SER A 13 9.38 -3.50 2.34
C SER A 13 8.11 -4.30 2.07
N PRO A 14 7.93 -4.80 0.83
CA PRO A 14 6.75 -5.60 0.51
C PRO A 14 6.80 -6.97 1.17
N ASP A 15 5.63 -7.56 1.47
CA ASP A 15 5.55 -8.95 1.90
C ASP A 15 5.87 -9.89 0.75
N GLY A 16 5.54 -9.50 -0.47
CA GLY A 16 5.90 -10.24 -1.66
C GLY A 16 5.61 -9.44 -2.93
N ILE A 17 6.22 -9.86 -4.02
CA ILE A 17 5.93 -9.35 -5.35
C ILE A 17 5.83 -10.56 -6.27
N ASP A 18 4.71 -10.67 -6.99
CA ASP A 18 4.48 -11.73 -7.97
C ASP A 18 4.31 -11.05 -9.33
N GLY A 19 5.40 -11.05 -10.13
CA GLY A 19 5.43 -10.32 -11.39
C GLY A 19 5.17 -8.83 -11.17
N ASP A 20 4.05 -8.32 -11.70
CA ASP A 20 3.64 -6.93 -11.56
C ASP A 20 2.66 -6.69 -10.41
N ILE A 21 2.45 -7.70 -9.56
CA ILE A 21 1.46 -7.64 -8.49
C ILE A 21 2.18 -7.52 -7.15
N LEU A 22 1.89 -6.45 -6.42
CA LEU A 22 2.33 -6.27 -5.05
C LEU A 22 1.47 -7.12 -4.12
N ILE A 23 2.08 -7.92 -3.26
CA ILE A 23 1.37 -8.77 -2.32
C ILE A 23 1.57 -8.21 -0.91
N GLU A 24 0.46 -7.96 -0.22
CA GLU A 24 0.45 -7.48 1.16
C GLU A 24 -0.43 -8.38 2.02
N ASN A 25 0.08 -8.78 3.18
CA ASN A 25 -0.65 -9.56 4.17
C ASN A 25 -1.00 -8.66 5.34
N LYS A 26 -2.27 -8.64 5.75
CA LYS A 26 -2.71 -7.84 6.89
C LYS A 26 -3.64 -8.64 7.80
N SER A 27 -3.30 -8.61 9.08
CA SER A 27 -4.19 -9.04 10.15
C SER A 27 -4.90 -7.80 10.68
N LEU A 28 -6.20 -7.70 10.49
CA LEU A 28 -6.98 -6.50 10.76
C LEU A 28 -7.84 -6.67 12.01
N ASN A 29 -7.28 -6.30 13.16
CA ASN A 29 -8.00 -6.27 14.43
C ASN A 29 -9.11 -5.21 14.36
N GLY A 30 -10.30 -5.57 14.87
CA GLY A 30 -11.41 -4.63 14.94
C GLY A 30 -12.11 -4.37 13.61
N VAL A 31 -11.67 -4.99 12.53
CA VAL A 31 -12.36 -4.92 11.23
C VAL A 31 -13.25 -6.15 11.08
N ARG A 32 -14.53 -5.92 10.85
CA ARG A 32 -15.49 -7.00 10.72
C ARG A 32 -15.24 -7.77 9.42
N HIS A 33 -15.40 -9.09 9.47
CA HIS A 33 -15.23 -9.94 8.29
C HIS A 33 -16.15 -9.51 7.14
N GLU A 34 -17.38 -9.13 7.44
CA GLU A 34 -18.33 -8.65 6.43
C GLU A 34 -17.81 -7.41 5.69
N ASP A 35 -17.15 -6.50 6.42
CA ASP A 35 -16.55 -5.30 5.82
C ASP A 35 -15.38 -5.67 4.90
N LEU A 36 -14.57 -6.66 5.28
CA LEU A 36 -13.50 -7.17 4.43
C LEU A 36 -14.05 -7.76 3.14
N VAL A 37 -15.09 -8.59 3.24
CA VAL A 37 -15.74 -9.20 2.07
C VAL A 37 -16.33 -8.13 1.16
N ALA A 38 -16.84 -7.04 1.72
CA ALA A 38 -17.36 -5.91 0.96
C ALA A 38 -16.27 -5.00 0.39
N GLY A 39 -14.98 -5.29 0.67
CA GLY A 39 -13.85 -4.48 0.21
C GLY A 39 -13.66 -3.20 1.00
N LYS A 40 -14.26 -3.09 2.17
CA LYS A 40 -14.11 -1.91 3.05
C LYS A 40 -12.83 -2.04 3.87
N ILE A 41 -11.79 -1.40 3.40
CA ILE A 41 -10.47 -1.41 4.03
C ILE A 41 -10.27 -0.08 4.74
N PRO A 42 -9.72 -0.06 5.97
CA PRO A 42 -9.34 1.21 6.60
C PRO A 42 -8.42 2.03 5.69
N LEU A 43 -8.68 3.32 5.63
CA LEU A 43 -7.98 4.23 4.71
C LEU A 43 -6.47 4.18 4.89
N GLU A 44 -5.99 4.03 6.12
CA GLU A 44 -4.55 3.97 6.40
C GLU A 44 -3.87 2.77 5.70
N TYR A 45 -4.54 1.61 5.65
CA TYR A 45 -4.00 0.44 4.96
C TYR A 45 -4.04 0.60 3.45
N LEU A 46 -5.10 1.21 2.94
CA LEU A 46 -5.20 1.53 1.52
C LEU A 46 -4.08 2.49 1.10
N CYS A 47 -3.80 3.50 1.91
CA CYS A 47 -2.69 4.42 1.66
C CYS A 47 -1.33 3.71 1.68
N GLN A 48 -1.12 2.77 2.60
CA GLN A 48 0.11 1.98 2.63
C GLN A 48 0.31 1.15 1.37
N VAL A 49 -0.76 0.51 0.88
CA VAL A 49 -0.72 -0.27 -0.35
C VAL A 49 -0.41 0.63 -1.55
N TYR A 50 -1.06 1.78 -1.66
CA TYR A 50 -0.79 2.74 -2.74
C TYR A 50 0.63 3.28 -2.68
N PHE A 51 1.13 3.60 -1.49
CA PHE A 51 2.53 3.99 -1.30
C PHE A 51 3.47 2.90 -1.81
N GLY A 52 3.19 1.65 -1.45
CA GLY A 52 3.95 0.49 -1.93
C GLY A 52 3.94 0.38 -3.45
N MET A 53 2.79 0.57 -4.09
CA MET A 53 2.69 0.55 -5.56
C MET A 53 3.51 1.67 -6.21
N VAL A 54 3.52 2.86 -5.62
CA VAL A 54 4.32 3.99 -6.14
C VAL A 54 5.82 3.67 -6.05
N ILE A 55 6.27 3.16 -4.91
CA ILE A 55 7.70 2.88 -4.70
C ILE A 55 8.18 1.69 -5.56
N THR A 56 7.38 0.62 -5.66
CA THR A 56 7.75 -0.57 -6.43
C THR A 56 7.48 -0.43 -7.93
N GLY A 57 6.68 0.56 -8.34
CA GLY A 57 6.29 0.72 -9.74
C GLY A 57 5.23 -0.27 -10.21
N THR A 58 4.60 -1.00 -9.29
CA THR A 58 3.54 -1.94 -9.64
C THR A 58 2.22 -1.21 -9.88
N LYS A 59 1.36 -1.78 -10.72
CA LYS A 59 0.05 -1.22 -11.07
C LYS A 59 -1.11 -2.01 -10.48
N HIS A 60 -0.81 -3.14 -9.88
CA HIS A 60 -1.78 -4.00 -9.21
C HIS A 60 -1.26 -4.41 -7.86
N ALA A 61 -2.14 -4.52 -6.90
CA ALA A 61 -1.83 -5.04 -5.58
C ALA A 61 -2.91 -6.04 -5.17
N ARG A 62 -2.50 -7.00 -4.36
CA ARG A 62 -3.40 -7.99 -3.77
C ARG A 62 -3.21 -7.95 -2.27
N LEU A 63 -4.25 -7.56 -1.57
CA LEU A 63 -4.28 -7.54 -0.12
C LEU A 63 -4.90 -8.82 0.40
N LEU A 64 -4.11 -9.60 1.14
CA LEU A 64 -4.57 -10.82 1.81
C LEU A 64 -4.89 -10.43 3.25
N ALA A 65 -6.18 -10.27 3.54
CA ALA A 65 -6.65 -9.74 4.82
C ALA A 65 -7.47 -10.76 5.59
N PHE A 66 -7.33 -10.74 6.89
CA PHE A 66 -8.14 -11.57 7.76
C PHE A 66 -8.36 -10.88 9.11
N ASN A 67 -9.47 -11.23 9.78
CA ASN A 67 -9.66 -10.87 11.17
C ASN A 67 -9.07 -11.98 12.04
N PRO A 68 -8.18 -11.67 13.01
CA PRO A 68 -7.54 -12.68 13.85
C PRO A 68 -8.51 -13.57 14.63
N GLU A 69 -9.74 -13.10 14.88
CA GLU A 69 -10.78 -13.92 15.52
C GLU A 69 -11.31 -15.00 14.58
N TYR A 70 -11.09 -14.86 13.26
CA TYR A 70 -11.54 -15.78 12.23
C TYR A 70 -10.38 -16.10 11.26
N PRO A 71 -9.29 -16.74 11.75
CA PRO A 71 -8.08 -16.90 10.96
C PRO A 71 -8.25 -17.74 9.69
N ASP A 72 -9.30 -18.60 9.63
CA ASP A 72 -9.56 -19.43 8.47
C ASP A 72 -10.33 -18.69 7.37
N GLN A 73 -10.72 -17.44 7.62
CA GLN A 73 -11.53 -16.65 6.69
C GLN A 73 -10.69 -15.56 6.03
N LEU A 74 -9.76 -15.99 5.20
CA LEU A 74 -8.93 -15.09 4.42
C LEU A 74 -9.76 -14.42 3.32
N VAL A 75 -9.62 -13.12 3.21
CA VAL A 75 -10.24 -12.33 2.15
C VAL A 75 -9.15 -11.76 1.25
N ILE A 76 -9.31 -11.98 -0.04
CA ILE A 76 -8.37 -11.45 -1.04
C ILE A 76 -9.01 -10.24 -1.70
N ILE A 77 -8.34 -9.09 -1.59
CA ILE A 77 -8.83 -7.83 -2.13
C ILE A 77 -7.88 -7.38 -3.23
N GLU A 78 -8.41 -7.27 -4.45
CA GLU A 78 -7.65 -6.77 -5.60
C GLU A 78 -7.71 -5.25 -5.65
N ILE A 79 -6.55 -4.61 -5.78
CA ILE A 79 -6.44 -3.15 -5.83
C ILE A 79 -5.71 -2.78 -7.12
N LYS A 80 -6.36 -1.94 -7.94
CA LYS A 80 -5.73 -1.39 -9.15
C LYS A 80 -5.17 0.00 -8.87
N TYR A 81 -4.04 0.30 -9.46
CA TYR A 81 -3.45 1.62 -9.38
C TYR A 81 -4.39 2.66 -9.99
N ASN A 82 -4.64 3.72 -9.23
CA ASN A 82 -5.40 4.87 -9.68
C ASN A 82 -4.43 6.04 -9.82
N SER A 83 -4.29 6.57 -11.04
CA SER A 83 -3.31 7.63 -11.32
C SER A 83 -3.55 8.92 -10.55
N LYS A 84 -4.81 9.23 -10.22
CA LYS A 84 -5.14 10.41 -9.42
C LYS A 84 -4.62 10.27 -7.98
N ILE A 85 -4.87 9.13 -7.36
CA ILE A 85 -4.39 8.84 -5.99
C ILE A 85 -2.87 8.71 -6.00
N GLY A 86 -2.33 7.94 -6.93
CA GLY A 86 -0.88 7.76 -7.08
C GLY A 86 -0.16 9.08 -7.35
N GLY A 87 -0.76 9.95 -8.17
CA GLY A 87 -0.22 11.29 -8.43
C GLY A 87 -0.16 12.16 -7.18
N ASN A 88 -1.17 12.08 -6.32
CA ASN A 88 -1.17 12.78 -5.04
C ASN A 88 -0.06 12.30 -4.11
N ILE A 89 0.17 10.99 -4.06
CA ILE A 89 1.26 10.40 -3.27
C ILE A 89 2.62 10.86 -3.82
N ARG A 90 2.80 10.81 -5.14
CA ARG A 90 4.06 11.27 -5.79
C ARG A 90 4.34 12.73 -5.48
N ARG A 91 3.32 13.58 -5.53
CA ARG A 91 3.44 15.00 -5.21
C ARG A 91 3.90 15.19 -3.76
N LYS A 92 3.30 14.46 -2.82
CA LYS A 92 3.67 14.52 -1.41
C LYS A 92 5.11 14.07 -1.18
N LEU A 93 5.56 13.05 -1.87
CA LEU A 93 6.94 12.57 -1.78
C LEU A 93 7.92 13.62 -2.30
N LYS A 94 7.59 14.30 -3.40
CA LYS A 94 8.42 15.37 -3.94
C LYS A 94 8.49 16.57 -3.00
N GLU A 95 7.37 16.96 -2.41
CA GLU A 95 7.32 18.04 -1.41
C GLU A 95 8.20 17.71 -0.20
N ASP A 96 8.13 16.49 0.29
CA ASP A 96 8.96 16.03 1.40
C ASP A 96 10.45 16.11 1.07
N GLN A 97 10.84 15.68 -0.12
CA GLN A 97 12.23 15.77 -0.57
C GLN A 97 12.71 17.22 -0.65
N GLN A 98 11.88 18.11 -1.17
CA GLN A 98 12.23 19.53 -1.25
C GLN A 98 12.45 20.14 0.13
N LYS A 99 11.57 19.82 1.10
CA LYS A 99 11.73 20.27 2.47
C LYS A 99 13.01 19.76 3.12
N ARG A 100 13.40 18.52 2.84
CA ARG A 100 14.64 17.93 3.35
C ARG A 100 15.88 18.52 2.72
N SER A 101 15.75 19.06 1.51
CA SER A 101 16.86 19.68 0.77
C SER A 101 17.07 21.15 1.12
N LEU A 102 16.13 21.80 1.84
CA LEU A 102 16.25 23.21 2.20
C LEU A 102 17.24 23.37 3.36
N PRO A 103 18.08 24.41 3.31
CA PRO A 103 18.94 24.73 4.45
C PRO A 103 18.08 25.13 5.65
N ARG A 104 18.52 24.69 6.80
CA ARG A 104 17.88 25.02 8.06
C ARG A 104 18.49 26.26 8.68
#